data_f01fea547f208e85fb472c65778afded
#
_entry.id   f01fea547f208e85fb472c65778afded
#
_cell.length_a   1.000
_cell.length_b   1.000
_cell.length_c   1.000
_cell.angle_alpha   90.00
_cell.angle_beta   90.00
_cell.angle_gamma   90.00
#
_symmetry.space_group_name_H-M   'P 1'
#
loop_
_entity.id
_entity.type
_entity.pdbx_description
1 polymer ?
#
loop_
_entity_poly.entity_id
_entity_poly.type
_entity_poly.pdbx_seq_one_letter_code
_entity_poly.pdbx_strand_id
1 'polypeptide(L)'
;MLKLLQISNKAPYPANDGSSIAIYNMAYGFIENNVDLYLLTINTKKHFKPDADVPSNFKIRSNYKSIYKDTDTTAIGAVFNLFSAQSYFVSRFYFKDFETQLIKTLQNHQFDIVQLEGLFMGVYIDTIKKYSKAKVVLRAHNVEHLIWERHLKNEPNPLKKWYIGLQTKRLKQFEIATFNKVDTIVSITNFDKAEFEKLKCTKPIYTCITGVNVSEYQQKISEVIKPNTVFYFASMDWLPNQEAVKWFLDNCWDSINKAVPDAKFIVAGRGMPSNLKQLNKPNVVIIENVTNGKLFYQQHQLMVVPLLSGSGLRIKIIEGMAYGKAIVSTSVGAEGIHYTNNENIIIADTANDFSKRVIELLKNKPLQESLQIKATELAYNKFDNVKVVAELVNYYNEMLNV
;
A
#
# COMPACT_ATOMS: atom_id res chain seq x y z
N MET A 1 -20.50 -11.30 -18.19
CA MET A 1 -19.24 -10.55 -17.96
C MET A 1 -19.52 -9.60 -16.79
N LEU A 2 -18.75 -9.69 -15.72
CA LEU A 2 -18.92 -8.84 -14.53
C LEU A 2 -18.72 -7.37 -14.90
N LYS A 3 -19.67 -6.50 -14.52
CA LYS A 3 -19.58 -5.05 -14.73
C LYS A 3 -19.39 -4.33 -13.39
N LEU A 4 -18.25 -3.66 -13.23
CA LEU A 4 -17.80 -3.12 -11.95
C LEU A 4 -17.48 -1.64 -12.04
N LEU A 5 -18.04 -0.87 -11.09
CA LEU A 5 -17.62 0.50 -10.84
C LEU A 5 -16.67 0.52 -9.64
N GLN A 6 -15.42 0.92 -9.87
CA GLN A 6 -14.43 1.16 -8.83
C GLN A 6 -14.39 2.66 -8.55
N ILE A 7 -14.62 3.08 -7.29
CA ILE A 7 -14.50 4.48 -6.89
C ILE A 7 -13.38 4.64 -5.86
N SER A 8 -12.54 5.65 -6.04
CA SER A 8 -11.36 5.85 -5.21
C SER A 8 -11.13 7.31 -4.82
N ASN A 9 -10.52 7.49 -3.65
CA ASN A 9 -10.15 8.80 -3.11
C ASN A 9 -8.79 9.30 -3.58
N LYS A 10 -8.17 8.61 -4.55
CA LYS A 10 -6.82 8.91 -5.06
C LYS A 10 -6.65 8.41 -6.48
N ALA A 11 -6.00 9.21 -7.32
CA ALA A 11 -5.64 8.80 -8.67
C ALA A 11 -4.65 7.62 -8.64
N PRO A 12 -4.91 6.53 -9.40
CA PRO A 12 -4.12 5.31 -9.33
C PRO A 12 -2.77 5.42 -10.04
N TYR A 13 -2.65 6.26 -11.08
CA TYR A 13 -1.46 6.34 -11.91
C TYR A 13 -0.86 7.76 -11.92
N PRO A 14 0.48 7.88 -11.94
CA PRO A 14 1.47 6.83 -11.71
C PRO A 14 1.42 6.26 -10.29
N ALA A 15 1.54 4.93 -10.20
CA ALA A 15 1.45 4.17 -8.96
C ALA A 15 2.77 4.27 -8.15
N ASN A 16 2.96 5.34 -7.40
CA ASN A 16 4.21 5.66 -6.73
C ASN A 16 4.15 5.70 -5.19
N ASP A 17 3.05 5.24 -4.62
CA ASP A 17 2.88 4.98 -3.18
C ASP A 17 1.92 3.81 -2.95
N GLY A 18 1.95 3.23 -1.74
CA GLY A 18 1.23 2.00 -1.44
C GLY A 18 -0.27 2.02 -1.78
N SER A 19 -0.95 3.14 -1.56
CA SER A 19 -2.38 3.27 -1.87
C SER A 19 -2.63 3.35 -3.39
N SER A 20 -1.86 4.17 -4.11
CA SER A 20 -2.00 4.26 -5.58
C SER A 20 -1.62 2.94 -6.28
N ILE A 21 -0.59 2.24 -5.78
CA ILE A 21 -0.22 0.90 -6.25
C ILE A 21 -1.39 -0.08 -6.03
N ALA A 22 -1.99 -0.08 -4.85
CA ALA A 22 -3.09 -0.97 -4.53
C ALA A 22 -4.32 -0.74 -5.43
N ILE A 23 -4.67 0.53 -5.68
CA ILE A 23 -5.80 0.89 -6.55
C ILE A 23 -5.50 0.53 -8.02
N TYR A 24 -4.28 0.86 -8.49
CA TYR A 24 -3.86 0.58 -9.86
C TYR A 24 -3.81 -0.93 -10.14
N ASN A 25 -3.14 -1.71 -9.26
CA ASN A 25 -3.03 -3.15 -9.45
C ASN A 25 -4.40 -3.83 -9.42
N MET A 26 -5.32 -3.39 -8.56
CA MET A 26 -6.68 -3.90 -8.55
C MET A 26 -7.40 -3.62 -9.87
N ALA A 27 -7.36 -2.37 -10.36
CA ALA A 27 -7.96 -1.98 -11.64
C ALA A 27 -7.34 -2.78 -12.81
N TYR A 28 -6.01 -2.89 -12.83
CA TYR A 28 -5.29 -3.67 -13.83
C TYR A 28 -5.68 -5.15 -13.79
N GLY A 29 -5.76 -5.73 -12.59
CA GLY A 29 -6.18 -7.11 -12.41
C GLY A 29 -7.61 -7.36 -12.89
N PHE A 30 -8.55 -6.46 -12.65
CA PHE A 30 -9.91 -6.54 -13.21
C PHE A 30 -9.92 -6.52 -14.73
N ILE A 31 -9.15 -5.60 -15.32
CA ILE A 31 -9.00 -5.50 -16.78
C ILE A 31 -8.47 -6.80 -17.39
N GLU A 32 -7.42 -7.39 -16.80
CA GLU A 32 -6.82 -8.65 -17.29
C GLU A 32 -7.73 -9.88 -17.06
N ASN A 33 -8.67 -9.80 -16.13
CA ASN A 33 -9.70 -10.81 -15.90
C ASN A 33 -11.02 -10.53 -16.64
N ASN A 34 -11.00 -9.71 -17.71
CA ASN A 34 -12.13 -9.41 -18.56
C ASN A 34 -13.36 -8.83 -17.82
N VAL A 35 -13.14 -8.04 -16.77
CA VAL A 35 -14.19 -7.27 -16.09
C VAL A 35 -14.45 -5.99 -16.89
N ASP A 36 -15.73 -5.66 -17.16
CA ASP A 36 -16.12 -4.36 -17.72
C ASP A 36 -15.98 -3.30 -16.62
N LEU A 37 -14.78 -2.71 -16.54
CA LEU A 37 -14.38 -1.82 -15.46
C LEU A 37 -14.67 -0.36 -15.80
N TYR A 38 -15.28 0.33 -14.83
CA TYR A 38 -15.40 1.78 -14.78
C TYR A 38 -14.66 2.29 -13.55
N LEU A 39 -13.70 3.20 -13.74
CA LEU A 39 -12.89 3.75 -12.66
C LEU A 39 -13.16 5.25 -12.52
N LEU A 40 -13.84 5.64 -11.43
CA LEU A 40 -14.10 7.03 -11.08
C LEU A 40 -13.29 7.42 -9.84
N THR A 41 -12.43 8.43 -9.94
CA THR A 41 -11.49 8.77 -8.87
C THR A 41 -11.50 10.25 -8.49
N ILE A 42 -11.27 10.53 -7.21
CA ILE A 42 -10.92 11.87 -6.73
C ILE A 42 -9.43 12.07 -6.94
N ASN A 43 -9.05 13.04 -7.76
CA ASN A 43 -7.65 13.42 -7.97
C ASN A 43 -7.30 14.55 -6.99
N THR A 44 -6.70 14.19 -5.84
CA THR A 44 -6.50 15.13 -4.74
C THR A 44 -5.32 16.06 -4.99
N LYS A 45 -5.38 17.29 -4.51
CA LYS A 45 -4.30 18.29 -4.61
C LYS A 45 -2.95 17.75 -4.13
N LYS A 46 -2.92 17.13 -2.95
CA LYS A 46 -1.69 16.57 -2.35
C LYS A 46 -1.05 15.47 -3.23
N HIS A 47 -1.85 14.73 -3.95
CA HIS A 47 -1.44 13.59 -4.78
C HIS A 47 -1.85 13.81 -6.24
N PHE A 48 -1.92 15.06 -6.65
CA PHE A 48 -2.35 15.42 -8.00
C PHE A 48 -1.52 14.71 -9.08
N LYS A 49 -2.23 14.16 -10.04
CA LYS A 49 -1.67 13.49 -11.21
C LYS A 49 -2.37 14.04 -12.45
N PRO A 50 -1.62 14.57 -13.41
CA PRO A 50 -2.20 14.97 -14.70
C PRO A 50 -2.85 13.78 -15.40
N ASP A 51 -4.05 13.95 -15.93
CA ASP A 51 -4.70 12.89 -16.72
C ASP A 51 -3.89 12.52 -17.98
N ALA A 52 -3.04 13.43 -18.45
CA ALA A 52 -2.13 13.17 -19.56
C ALA A 52 -1.10 12.06 -19.25
N ASP A 53 -0.70 11.92 -17.98
CA ASP A 53 0.28 10.92 -17.55
C ASP A 53 -0.31 9.51 -17.52
N VAL A 54 -1.63 9.37 -17.47
CA VAL A 54 -2.30 8.07 -17.44
C VAL A 54 -2.25 7.42 -18.83
N PRO A 55 -1.71 6.19 -18.97
CA PRO A 55 -1.61 5.54 -20.28
C PRO A 55 -2.96 5.41 -20.99
N SER A 56 -2.99 5.75 -22.28
CA SER A 56 -4.24 5.77 -23.08
C SER A 56 -4.95 4.41 -23.07
N ASN A 57 -4.21 3.32 -23.17
CA ASN A 57 -4.78 1.97 -23.14
C ASN A 57 -5.47 1.69 -21.78
N PHE A 58 -4.85 2.09 -20.65
CA PHE A 58 -5.45 1.95 -19.34
C PHE A 58 -6.73 2.78 -19.21
N LYS A 59 -6.72 4.06 -19.69
CA LYS A 59 -7.91 4.92 -19.67
C LYS A 59 -9.09 4.29 -20.42
N ILE A 60 -8.83 3.76 -21.62
CA ILE A 60 -9.88 3.15 -22.48
C ILE A 60 -10.42 1.89 -21.81
N ARG A 61 -9.54 0.98 -21.37
CA ARG A 61 -9.94 -0.31 -20.80
C ARG A 61 -10.60 -0.20 -19.41
N SER A 62 -10.34 0.89 -18.67
CA SER A 62 -10.94 1.14 -17.34
C SER A 62 -12.05 2.19 -17.37
N ASN A 63 -12.47 2.69 -18.52
CA ASN A 63 -13.41 3.83 -18.60
C ASN A 63 -13.07 4.94 -17.59
N TYR A 64 -11.76 5.23 -17.47
CA TYR A 64 -11.18 6.09 -16.44
C TYR A 64 -11.71 7.51 -16.48
N LYS A 65 -12.12 8.00 -15.30
CA LYS A 65 -12.49 9.40 -15.10
C LYS A 65 -11.97 9.90 -13.77
N SER A 66 -11.30 11.06 -13.76
CA SER A 66 -10.85 11.71 -12.55
C SER A 66 -11.52 13.07 -12.33
N ILE A 67 -11.65 13.46 -11.06
CA ILE A 67 -12.18 14.78 -10.66
C ILE A 67 -11.19 15.37 -9.66
N TYR A 68 -10.58 16.49 -10.04
CA TYR A 68 -9.64 17.20 -9.17
C TYR A 68 -10.36 17.81 -7.95
N LYS A 69 -9.78 17.61 -6.76
CA LYS A 69 -10.27 18.18 -5.50
C LYS A 69 -9.14 18.58 -4.55
N ASP A 70 -9.32 19.74 -3.93
CA ASP A 70 -8.52 20.12 -2.78
C ASP A 70 -9.10 19.46 -1.53
N THR A 71 -8.32 18.55 -0.96
CA THR A 71 -8.66 17.81 0.27
C THR A 71 -7.81 18.26 1.45
N ASP A 72 -7.10 19.39 1.34
CA ASP A 72 -6.27 19.89 2.43
C ASP A 72 -7.11 20.21 3.67
N THR A 73 -6.55 19.91 4.83
CA THR A 73 -7.17 20.27 6.09
C THR A 73 -6.90 21.74 6.40
N THR A 74 -7.95 22.50 6.71
CA THR A 74 -7.84 23.88 7.13
C THR A 74 -8.18 24.03 8.60
N ALA A 75 -7.53 24.98 9.30
CA ALA A 75 -7.86 25.26 10.70
C ALA A 75 -9.33 25.68 10.87
N ILE A 76 -9.85 26.50 9.94
CA ILE A 76 -11.24 26.94 9.91
C ILE A 76 -12.17 25.73 9.74
N GLY A 77 -11.92 24.86 8.77
CA GLY A 77 -12.69 23.64 8.56
C GLY A 77 -12.65 22.70 9.76
N ALA A 78 -11.52 22.59 10.44
CA ALA A 78 -11.38 21.80 11.65
C ALA A 78 -12.26 22.35 12.81
N VAL A 79 -12.30 23.68 12.97
CA VAL A 79 -13.17 24.33 13.98
C VAL A 79 -14.65 24.12 13.65
N PHE A 80 -15.08 24.37 12.42
CA PHE A 80 -16.47 24.12 12.01
C PHE A 80 -16.87 22.65 12.19
N ASN A 81 -15.96 21.72 11.94
CA ASN A 81 -16.23 20.29 12.12
C ASN A 81 -16.43 19.90 13.59
N LEU A 82 -16.00 20.70 14.59
CA LEU A 82 -16.31 20.41 15.98
C LEU A 82 -17.83 20.34 16.26
N PHE A 83 -18.61 21.12 15.52
CA PHE A 83 -20.08 21.14 15.60
C PHE A 83 -20.75 20.05 14.76
N SER A 84 -19.98 19.22 14.04
CA SER A 84 -20.47 18.09 13.26
C SER A 84 -20.36 16.79 14.05
N ALA A 85 -21.24 15.83 13.78
CA ALA A 85 -21.11 14.45 14.28
C ALA A 85 -20.12 13.62 13.47
N GLN A 86 -19.78 14.06 12.26
CA GLN A 86 -18.88 13.32 11.36
C GLN A 86 -17.40 13.64 11.63
N SER A 87 -16.53 12.65 11.42
CA SER A 87 -15.10 12.88 11.44
C SER A 87 -14.66 13.77 10.28
N TYR A 88 -13.83 14.79 10.58
CA TYR A 88 -13.25 15.64 9.56
C TYR A 88 -12.33 14.86 8.60
N PHE A 89 -11.71 13.76 9.07
CA PHE A 89 -10.93 12.87 8.24
C PHE A 89 -11.76 12.25 7.10
N VAL A 90 -13.06 12.11 7.31
CA VAL A 90 -14.02 11.52 6.36
C VAL A 90 -14.72 12.58 5.54
N SER A 91 -15.32 13.59 6.20
CA SER A 91 -16.20 14.59 5.56
C SER A 91 -15.49 15.40 4.47
N ARG A 92 -14.19 15.60 4.58
CA ARG A 92 -13.36 16.27 3.58
C ARG A 92 -13.26 15.55 2.23
N PHE A 93 -13.75 14.30 2.13
CA PHE A 93 -13.81 13.54 0.88
C PHE A 93 -15.20 13.56 0.23
N TYR A 94 -16.18 14.24 0.82
CA TYR A 94 -17.49 14.47 0.19
C TYR A 94 -17.45 15.72 -0.68
N PHE A 95 -17.75 15.56 -1.98
CA PHE A 95 -17.81 16.65 -2.96
C PHE A 95 -19.05 16.48 -3.83
N LYS A 96 -19.84 17.56 -3.94
CA LYS A 96 -21.10 17.56 -4.68
C LYS A 96 -20.96 17.26 -6.16
N ASP A 97 -19.91 17.74 -6.81
CA ASP A 97 -19.66 17.49 -8.23
C ASP A 97 -19.17 16.05 -8.48
N PHE A 98 -18.40 15.46 -7.56
CA PHE A 98 -18.08 14.04 -7.60
C PHE A 98 -19.35 13.18 -7.46
N GLU A 99 -20.23 13.52 -6.50
CA GLU A 99 -21.53 12.88 -6.33
C GLU A 99 -22.39 13.01 -7.61
N THR A 100 -22.44 14.20 -8.22
CA THR A 100 -23.18 14.43 -9.47
C THR A 100 -22.66 13.53 -10.59
N GLN A 101 -21.33 13.43 -10.72
CA GLN A 101 -20.73 12.54 -11.73
C GLN A 101 -20.99 11.06 -11.41
N LEU A 102 -20.94 10.67 -10.14
CA LEU A 102 -21.27 9.31 -9.69
C LEU A 102 -22.73 8.97 -10.05
N ILE A 103 -23.69 9.85 -9.74
CA ILE A 103 -25.11 9.68 -10.08
C ILE A 103 -25.26 9.50 -11.61
N LYS A 104 -24.64 10.37 -12.40
CA LYS A 104 -24.67 10.26 -13.86
C LYS A 104 -24.12 8.93 -14.35
N THR A 105 -23.04 8.44 -13.74
CA THR A 105 -22.44 7.15 -14.10
C THR A 105 -23.38 5.98 -13.75
N LEU A 106 -23.99 6.01 -12.56
CA LEU A 106 -24.95 4.97 -12.10
C LEU A 106 -26.24 4.95 -12.90
N GLN A 107 -26.71 6.11 -13.40
CA GLN A 107 -27.91 6.20 -14.24
C GLN A 107 -27.68 5.72 -15.68
N ASN A 108 -26.47 5.94 -16.21
CA ASN A 108 -26.12 5.59 -17.58
C ASN A 108 -25.70 4.12 -17.74
N HIS A 109 -25.31 3.46 -16.64
CA HIS A 109 -24.78 2.10 -16.67
C HIS A 109 -25.35 1.29 -15.50
N GLN A 110 -25.73 0.04 -15.79
CA GLN A 110 -26.06 -0.93 -14.75
C GLN A 110 -24.81 -1.68 -14.35
N PHE A 111 -24.46 -1.63 -13.07
CA PHE A 111 -23.32 -2.34 -12.49
C PHE A 111 -23.78 -3.50 -11.64
N ASP A 112 -23.01 -4.59 -11.64
CA ASP A 112 -23.19 -5.69 -10.73
C ASP A 112 -22.60 -5.36 -9.35
N ILE A 113 -21.44 -4.67 -9.36
CA ILE A 113 -20.70 -4.30 -8.16
C ILE A 113 -20.25 -2.83 -8.23
N VAL A 114 -20.35 -2.16 -7.09
CA VAL A 114 -19.65 -0.89 -6.82
C VAL A 114 -18.63 -1.13 -5.72
N GLN A 115 -17.34 -1.10 -6.08
CA GLN A 115 -16.23 -1.25 -5.15
C GLN A 115 -15.70 0.10 -4.67
N LEU A 116 -15.69 0.28 -3.35
CA LEU A 116 -15.13 1.44 -2.68
C LEU A 116 -13.67 1.19 -2.33
N GLU A 117 -12.74 1.94 -2.91
CA GLU A 117 -11.32 1.86 -2.58
C GLU A 117 -11.01 2.72 -1.35
N GLY A 118 -11.03 2.06 -0.19
CA GLY A 118 -10.81 2.69 1.11
C GLY A 118 -12.08 3.22 1.78
N LEU A 119 -12.01 3.33 3.10
CA LEU A 119 -13.11 3.74 3.97
C LEU A 119 -13.72 5.09 3.60
N PHE A 120 -12.89 6.04 3.15
CA PHE A 120 -13.31 7.42 2.89
C PHE A 120 -14.34 7.55 1.76
N MET A 121 -14.40 6.56 0.84
CA MET A 121 -15.42 6.51 -0.20
C MET A 121 -16.79 6.07 0.34
N GLY A 122 -16.86 5.62 1.59
CA GLY A 122 -18.09 5.27 2.28
C GLY A 122 -19.11 6.42 2.39
N VAL A 123 -18.66 7.68 2.25
CA VAL A 123 -19.56 8.86 2.22
C VAL A 123 -20.57 8.84 1.06
N TYR A 124 -20.31 8.03 0.03
CA TYR A 124 -21.16 7.94 -1.16
C TYR A 124 -22.09 6.72 -1.16
N ILE A 125 -22.09 5.86 -0.12
CA ILE A 125 -22.87 4.61 -0.10
C ILE A 125 -24.37 4.90 -0.24
N ASP A 126 -24.89 5.89 0.46
CA ASP A 126 -26.33 6.21 0.41
C ASP A 126 -26.76 6.68 -0.99
N THR A 127 -25.90 7.45 -1.67
CA THR A 127 -26.08 7.82 -3.07
C THR A 127 -26.04 6.60 -3.99
N ILE A 128 -25.07 5.69 -3.81
CA ILE A 128 -24.98 4.48 -4.62
C ILE A 128 -26.24 3.63 -4.49
N LYS A 129 -26.69 3.38 -3.26
CA LYS A 129 -27.90 2.58 -2.99
C LYS A 129 -29.18 3.21 -3.51
N LYS A 130 -29.24 4.54 -3.57
CA LYS A 130 -30.38 5.27 -4.12
C LYS A 130 -30.50 5.13 -5.63
N TYR A 131 -29.37 5.08 -6.35
CA TYR A 131 -29.33 5.16 -7.81
C TYR A 131 -28.89 3.86 -8.48
N SER A 132 -28.54 2.81 -7.72
CA SER A 132 -28.12 1.51 -8.25
C SER A 132 -28.58 0.36 -7.36
N LYS A 133 -28.79 -0.80 -7.99
CA LYS A 133 -29.04 -2.10 -7.32
C LYS A 133 -27.77 -2.93 -7.14
N ALA A 134 -26.61 -2.40 -7.57
CA ALA A 134 -25.33 -3.08 -7.47
C ALA A 134 -24.99 -3.43 -6.02
N LYS A 135 -24.32 -4.57 -5.83
CA LYS A 135 -23.71 -4.90 -4.54
C LYS A 135 -22.61 -3.91 -4.21
N VAL A 136 -22.61 -3.40 -3.00
CA VAL A 136 -21.60 -2.43 -2.54
C VAL A 136 -20.52 -3.16 -1.76
N VAL A 137 -19.29 -3.07 -2.22
CA VAL A 137 -18.11 -3.71 -1.62
C VAL A 137 -17.18 -2.65 -1.05
N LEU A 138 -16.77 -2.80 0.19
CA LEU A 138 -15.70 -1.99 0.77
C LEU A 138 -14.38 -2.76 0.65
N ARG A 139 -13.46 -2.31 -0.22
CA ARG A 139 -12.08 -2.76 -0.17
C ARG A 139 -11.31 -1.90 0.83
N ALA A 140 -11.13 -2.43 2.02
CA ALA A 140 -10.50 -1.73 3.13
C ALA A 140 -8.96 -1.87 3.02
N HIS A 141 -8.28 -0.75 2.75
CA HIS A 141 -6.81 -0.74 2.62
C HIS A 141 -6.11 -0.86 3.98
N ASN A 142 -6.79 -0.44 5.05
CA ASN A 142 -6.31 -0.47 6.43
C ASN A 142 -7.51 -0.51 7.38
N VAL A 143 -7.23 -0.77 8.65
CA VAL A 143 -8.13 -0.43 9.75
C VAL A 143 -7.85 1.02 10.14
N GLU A 144 -8.62 1.95 9.56
CA GLU A 144 -8.29 3.38 9.57
C GLU A 144 -8.21 3.98 10.98
N HIS A 145 -9.13 3.63 11.88
CA HIS A 145 -9.08 4.17 13.24
C HIS A 145 -7.82 3.73 14.00
N LEU A 146 -7.28 2.53 13.77
CA LEU A 146 -6.06 2.06 14.45
C LEU A 146 -4.83 2.87 14.06
N ILE A 147 -4.75 3.35 12.82
CA ILE A 147 -3.67 4.24 12.38
C ILE A 147 -3.68 5.51 13.23
N TRP A 148 -4.86 6.10 13.43
CA TRP A 148 -5.00 7.32 14.21
C TRP A 148 -4.88 7.09 15.72
N GLU A 149 -5.30 5.94 16.24
CA GLU A 149 -5.05 5.55 17.64
C GLU A 149 -3.55 5.44 17.93
N ARG A 150 -2.77 4.88 16.99
CA ARG A 150 -1.30 4.82 17.11
C ARG A 150 -0.66 6.20 17.04
N HIS A 151 -1.12 7.05 16.10
CA HIS A 151 -0.65 8.43 16.00
C HIS A 151 -0.96 9.23 17.27
N LEU A 152 -2.15 9.06 17.83
CA LEU A 152 -2.59 9.72 19.07
C LEU A 152 -1.69 9.41 20.28
N LYS A 153 -1.15 8.19 20.37
CA LYS A 153 -0.24 7.80 21.46
C LYS A 153 1.04 8.64 21.48
N ASN A 154 1.52 9.01 20.30
CA ASN A 154 2.81 9.70 20.10
C ASN A 154 2.65 11.23 19.94
N GLU A 155 1.42 11.79 19.95
CA GLU A 155 1.21 13.23 19.81
C GLU A 155 1.53 13.95 21.13
N PRO A 156 2.56 14.83 21.15
CA PRO A 156 2.99 15.51 22.37
C PRO A 156 2.12 16.73 22.72
N ASN A 157 1.47 17.35 21.75
CA ASN A 157 0.67 18.56 21.99
C ASN A 157 -0.72 18.21 22.54
N PRO A 158 -1.10 18.64 23.75
CA PRO A 158 -2.35 18.24 24.40
C PRO A 158 -3.60 18.68 23.64
N LEU A 159 -3.60 19.87 23.02
CA LEU A 159 -4.76 20.36 22.25
C LEU A 159 -4.93 19.56 20.96
N LYS A 160 -3.84 19.27 20.24
CA LYS A 160 -3.87 18.41 19.06
C LYS A 160 -4.28 16.98 19.46
N LYS A 161 -3.75 16.46 20.56
CA LYS A 161 -4.07 15.14 21.09
C LYS A 161 -5.57 15.00 21.38
N TRP A 162 -6.15 15.98 22.05
CA TRP A 162 -7.60 16.03 22.31
C TRP A 162 -8.40 16.03 21.00
N TYR A 163 -8.05 16.93 20.04
CA TYR A 163 -8.76 17.02 18.77
C TYR A 163 -8.66 15.73 17.95
N ILE A 164 -7.43 15.18 17.81
CA ILE A 164 -7.20 13.92 17.09
C ILE A 164 -7.99 12.79 17.77
N GLY A 165 -8.02 12.72 19.11
CA GLY A 165 -8.80 11.74 19.86
C GLY A 165 -10.29 11.79 19.55
N LEU A 166 -10.88 13.01 19.51
CA LEU A 166 -12.27 13.21 19.11
C LEU A 166 -12.51 12.72 17.67
N GLN A 167 -11.62 13.10 16.72
CA GLN A 167 -11.74 12.70 15.32
C GLN A 167 -11.58 11.20 15.13
N THR A 168 -10.67 10.57 15.86
CA THR A 168 -10.46 9.12 15.84
C THR A 168 -11.68 8.36 16.34
N LYS A 169 -12.31 8.82 17.42
CA LYS A 169 -13.57 8.22 17.90
C LYS A 169 -14.68 8.30 16.87
N ARG A 170 -14.85 9.45 16.23
CA ARG A 170 -15.84 9.66 15.16
C ARG A 170 -15.52 8.81 13.92
N LEU A 171 -14.23 8.68 13.57
CA LEU A 171 -13.77 7.83 12.48
C LEU A 171 -14.11 6.36 12.74
N LYS A 172 -13.85 5.86 13.94
CA LYS A 172 -14.22 4.50 14.34
C LYS A 172 -15.71 4.24 14.23
N GLN A 173 -16.53 5.19 14.67
CA GLN A 173 -18.00 5.11 14.53
C GLN A 173 -18.42 5.06 13.06
N PHE A 174 -17.80 5.89 12.21
CA PHE A 174 -18.06 5.89 10.78
C PHE A 174 -17.65 4.57 10.11
N GLU A 175 -16.50 4.01 10.50
CA GLU A 175 -15.99 2.73 9.99
C GLU A 175 -16.98 1.60 10.32
N ILE A 176 -17.41 1.49 11.56
CA ILE A 176 -18.43 0.50 12.00
C ILE A 176 -19.77 0.73 11.26
N ALA A 177 -20.21 1.98 11.13
CA ALA A 177 -21.44 2.29 10.39
C ALA A 177 -21.34 1.91 8.90
N THR A 178 -20.16 2.09 8.29
CA THR A 178 -19.89 1.70 6.92
C THR A 178 -19.99 0.20 6.74
N PHE A 179 -19.47 -0.61 7.67
CA PHE A 179 -19.58 -2.08 7.61
C PHE A 179 -21.03 -2.54 7.50
N ASN A 180 -21.93 -1.91 8.24
CA ASN A 180 -23.36 -2.25 8.22
C ASN A 180 -24.07 -1.87 6.90
N LYS A 181 -23.48 -0.93 6.16
CA LYS A 181 -24.04 -0.42 4.90
C LYS A 181 -23.55 -1.14 3.65
N VAL A 182 -22.46 -1.88 3.71
CA VAL A 182 -21.94 -2.62 2.57
C VAL A 182 -22.47 -4.06 2.53
N ASP A 183 -22.34 -4.73 1.40
CA ASP A 183 -22.73 -6.13 1.24
C ASP A 183 -21.62 -7.09 1.66
N THR A 184 -20.36 -6.70 1.41
CA THR A 184 -19.16 -7.43 1.84
C THR A 184 -17.98 -6.50 2.03
N ILE A 185 -16.98 -6.95 2.79
CA ILE A 185 -15.71 -6.27 2.98
C ILE A 185 -14.60 -7.11 2.36
N VAL A 186 -13.70 -6.46 1.64
CA VAL A 186 -12.46 -7.05 1.14
C VAL A 186 -11.31 -6.45 1.92
N SER A 187 -10.75 -7.21 2.87
CA SER A 187 -9.54 -6.84 3.62
C SER A 187 -8.28 -7.14 2.82
N ILE A 188 -7.19 -6.41 3.06
CA ILE A 188 -5.89 -6.71 2.41
C ILE A 188 -5.13 -7.78 3.17
N THR A 189 -5.28 -7.85 4.50
CA THR A 189 -4.59 -8.85 5.33
C THR A 189 -5.54 -9.59 6.25
N ASN A 190 -5.12 -10.78 6.71
CA ASN A 190 -5.87 -11.52 7.73
C ASN A 190 -5.84 -10.80 9.08
N PHE A 191 -4.83 -9.95 9.34
CA PHE A 191 -4.81 -9.08 10.50
C PHE A 191 -5.96 -8.07 10.45
N ASP A 192 -6.15 -7.38 9.32
CA ASP A 192 -7.24 -6.43 9.15
C ASP A 192 -8.61 -7.11 9.28
N LYS A 193 -8.76 -8.32 8.70
CA LYS A 193 -9.96 -9.14 8.86
C LYS A 193 -10.26 -9.40 10.34
N ALA A 194 -9.28 -9.87 11.11
CA ALA A 194 -9.45 -10.13 12.54
C ALA A 194 -9.81 -8.87 13.34
N GLU A 195 -9.26 -7.71 12.97
CA GLU A 195 -9.63 -6.43 13.60
C GLU A 195 -11.08 -6.02 13.28
N PHE A 196 -11.55 -6.23 12.04
CA PHE A 196 -12.95 -5.98 11.69
C PHE A 196 -13.91 -6.93 12.41
N GLU A 197 -13.53 -8.19 12.60
CA GLU A 197 -14.29 -9.15 13.40
C GLU A 197 -14.38 -8.72 14.87
N LYS A 198 -13.31 -8.21 15.47
CA LYS A 198 -13.32 -7.61 16.83
C LYS A 198 -14.25 -6.41 16.94
N LEU A 199 -14.43 -5.65 15.87
CA LEU A 199 -15.40 -4.56 15.79
C LEU A 199 -16.85 -5.05 15.60
N LYS A 200 -17.09 -6.37 15.72
CA LYS A 200 -18.40 -7.03 15.56
C LYS A 200 -19.00 -6.81 14.16
N CYS A 201 -18.17 -6.76 13.14
CA CYS A 201 -18.65 -6.78 11.75
C CYS A 201 -19.39 -8.09 11.49
N THR A 202 -20.65 -7.99 11.04
CA THR A 202 -21.50 -9.15 10.71
C THR A 202 -21.53 -9.46 9.22
N LYS A 203 -20.89 -8.63 8.40
CA LYS A 203 -20.83 -8.82 6.95
C LYS A 203 -19.76 -9.83 6.59
N PRO A 204 -19.91 -10.58 5.49
CA PRO A 204 -18.84 -11.41 4.97
C PRO A 204 -17.55 -10.61 4.78
N ILE A 205 -16.41 -11.20 5.15
CA ILE A 205 -15.09 -10.57 4.95
C ILE A 205 -14.24 -11.53 4.15
N TYR A 206 -13.90 -11.12 2.93
CA TYR A 206 -12.94 -11.81 2.06
C TYR A 206 -11.56 -11.17 2.19
N THR A 207 -10.49 -11.94 2.30
CA THR A 207 -9.14 -11.39 2.29
C THR A 207 -8.54 -11.49 0.89
N CYS A 208 -8.28 -10.33 0.28
CA CYS A 208 -7.62 -10.21 -1.02
C CYS A 208 -6.40 -9.30 -0.88
N ILE A 209 -5.23 -9.91 -0.90
CA ILE A 209 -3.96 -9.19 -0.80
C ILE A 209 -3.76 -8.24 -1.99
N THR A 210 -2.88 -7.25 -1.84
CA THR A 210 -2.44 -6.47 -2.99
C THR A 210 -1.31 -7.24 -3.69
N GLY A 211 -1.59 -7.73 -4.90
CA GLY A 211 -0.60 -8.38 -5.75
C GLY A 211 0.31 -7.38 -6.46
N VAL A 212 1.30 -7.90 -7.16
CA VAL A 212 2.17 -7.15 -8.07
C VAL A 212 2.02 -7.69 -9.49
N ASN A 213 2.24 -6.85 -10.47
CA ASN A 213 2.17 -7.25 -11.87
C ASN A 213 3.47 -7.98 -12.27
N VAL A 214 3.52 -9.29 -12.00
CA VAL A 214 4.74 -10.09 -12.12
C VAL A 214 5.36 -10.07 -13.52
N SER A 215 4.56 -9.88 -14.57
CA SER A 215 5.07 -9.78 -15.95
C SER A 215 6.01 -8.60 -16.15
N GLU A 216 5.85 -7.52 -15.40
CA GLU A 216 6.73 -6.35 -15.47
C GLU A 216 8.11 -6.61 -14.86
N TYR A 217 8.23 -7.60 -13.98
CA TYR A 217 9.47 -7.93 -13.26
C TYR A 217 10.34 -8.96 -14.00
N GLN A 218 9.76 -9.69 -14.95
CA GLN A 218 10.49 -10.71 -15.74
C GLN A 218 11.49 -10.13 -16.73
N GLN A 219 11.31 -8.88 -17.16
CA GLN A 219 12.23 -8.26 -18.11
C GLN A 219 13.57 -7.97 -17.43
N LYS A 220 14.57 -8.82 -17.67
CA LYS A 220 15.95 -8.53 -17.27
C LYS A 220 16.46 -7.35 -18.10
N ILE A 221 16.79 -6.25 -17.45
CA ILE A 221 17.65 -5.25 -18.06
C ILE A 221 19.06 -5.82 -17.91
N SER A 222 19.80 -5.88 -19.03
CA SER A 222 21.14 -6.46 -19.10
C SER A 222 22.19 -5.56 -18.40
N GLU A 223 21.98 -5.30 -17.09
CA GLU A 223 22.92 -4.50 -16.32
C GLU A 223 23.65 -5.31 -15.25
N VAL A 224 24.90 -4.93 -15.03
CA VAL A 224 25.78 -5.58 -14.05
C VAL A 224 25.30 -5.26 -12.64
N ILE A 225 24.98 -6.30 -11.86
CA ILE A 225 24.70 -6.17 -10.45
C ILE A 225 25.95 -5.60 -9.75
N LYS A 226 25.76 -4.51 -9.01
CA LYS A 226 26.82 -3.93 -8.16
C LYS A 226 27.04 -4.85 -6.96
N PRO A 227 28.18 -5.53 -6.85
CA PRO A 227 28.42 -6.49 -5.79
C PRO A 227 28.49 -5.78 -4.43
N ASN A 228 28.28 -6.54 -3.36
CA ASN A 228 28.36 -6.09 -1.97
C ASN A 228 27.48 -4.86 -1.66
N THR A 229 26.36 -4.70 -2.40
CA THR A 229 25.39 -3.63 -2.11
C THR A 229 24.23 -4.17 -1.28
N VAL A 230 24.02 -3.55 -0.13
CA VAL A 230 22.86 -3.70 0.73
C VAL A 230 21.97 -2.48 0.51
N PHE A 231 20.68 -2.66 0.28
CA PHE A 231 19.83 -1.50 0.00
C PHE A 231 18.51 -1.51 0.78
N TYR A 232 18.02 -0.31 1.07
CA TYR A 232 16.68 -0.06 1.55
C TYR A 232 16.00 0.97 0.64
N PHE A 233 14.91 0.58 0.00
CA PHE A 233 14.16 1.44 -0.93
C PHE A 233 12.76 1.72 -0.39
N ALA A 234 12.49 2.98 -0.03
CA ALA A 234 11.23 3.37 0.60
C ALA A 234 10.94 4.87 0.48
N SER A 235 9.65 5.26 0.63
CA SER A 235 9.29 6.66 0.83
C SER A 235 9.66 7.10 2.25
N MET A 236 10.55 8.09 2.36
CA MET A 236 11.00 8.64 3.65
C MET A 236 10.03 9.67 4.24
N ASP A 237 8.93 10.01 3.54
CA ASP A 237 7.81 10.75 4.11
C ASP A 237 7.10 9.99 5.25
N TRP A 238 7.29 8.68 5.33
CA TRP A 238 6.71 7.83 6.34
C TRP A 238 7.70 7.56 7.46
N LEU A 239 7.35 8.02 8.68
CA LEU A 239 8.23 7.98 9.84
C LEU A 239 8.82 6.59 10.16
N PRO A 240 8.05 5.47 10.11
CA PRO A 240 8.63 4.14 10.31
C PRO A 240 9.79 3.79 9.36
N ASN A 241 9.80 4.32 8.13
CA ASN A 241 10.93 4.10 7.23
C ASN A 241 12.19 4.86 7.69
N GLN A 242 12.02 6.07 8.24
CA GLN A 242 13.13 6.84 8.82
C GLN A 242 13.69 6.16 10.09
N GLU A 243 12.81 5.66 10.95
CA GLU A 243 13.17 4.89 12.15
C GLU A 243 13.95 3.63 11.78
N ALA A 244 13.51 2.91 10.74
CA ALA A 244 14.17 1.71 10.23
C ALA A 244 15.60 2.00 9.75
N VAL A 245 15.78 3.06 8.95
CA VAL A 245 17.12 3.47 8.48
C VAL A 245 18.01 3.85 9.65
N LYS A 246 17.49 4.66 10.57
CA LYS A 246 18.24 5.06 11.76
C LYS A 246 18.67 3.85 12.59
N TRP A 247 17.73 2.94 12.88
CA TRP A 247 18.01 1.73 13.66
C TRP A 247 19.09 0.86 12.99
N PHE A 248 19.00 0.66 11.67
CA PHE A 248 19.97 -0.14 10.94
C PHE A 248 21.36 0.49 10.94
N LEU A 249 21.44 1.81 10.76
CA LEU A 249 22.70 2.56 10.79
C LEU A 249 23.36 2.55 12.17
N ASP A 250 22.57 2.70 13.21
CA ASP A 250 23.08 2.82 14.58
C ASP A 250 23.46 1.47 15.20
N ASN A 251 22.77 0.38 14.79
CA ASN A 251 22.90 -0.90 15.50
C ASN A 251 23.47 -2.04 14.63
N CYS A 252 23.42 -1.92 13.29
CA CYS A 252 23.80 -3.03 12.40
C CYS A 252 24.97 -2.68 11.47
N TRP A 253 24.98 -1.49 10.89
CA TRP A 253 25.86 -1.17 9.77
C TRP A 253 27.35 -1.27 10.10
N ASP A 254 27.79 -0.80 11.25
CA ASP A 254 29.21 -0.80 11.61
C ASP A 254 29.79 -2.22 11.73
N SER A 255 29.03 -3.16 12.25
CA SER A 255 29.43 -4.57 12.31
C SER A 255 29.47 -5.22 10.92
N ILE A 256 28.51 -4.88 10.05
CA ILE A 256 28.48 -5.34 8.64
C ILE A 256 29.69 -4.80 7.88
N ASN A 257 29.91 -3.49 7.96
CA ASN A 257 31.01 -2.83 7.24
C ASN A 257 32.40 -3.31 7.72
N LYS A 258 32.52 -3.63 9.03
CA LYS A 258 33.75 -4.25 9.57
C LYS A 258 33.99 -5.66 9.02
N ALA A 259 32.93 -6.44 8.87
CA ALA A 259 33.02 -7.83 8.39
C ALA A 259 33.15 -7.95 6.86
N VAL A 260 32.66 -6.93 6.12
CA VAL A 260 32.70 -6.82 4.65
C VAL A 260 33.04 -5.35 4.32
N PRO A 261 34.35 -4.97 4.32
CA PRO A 261 34.78 -3.57 4.22
C PRO A 261 34.39 -2.84 2.93
N ASP A 262 34.17 -3.57 1.85
CA ASP A 262 33.73 -3.07 0.54
C ASP A 262 32.20 -3.04 0.39
N ALA A 263 31.44 -3.49 1.40
CA ALA A 263 29.99 -3.38 1.38
C ALA A 263 29.53 -1.91 1.37
N LYS A 264 28.49 -1.63 0.57
CA LYS A 264 27.84 -0.32 0.51
C LYS A 264 26.38 -0.41 0.93
N PHE A 265 25.95 0.46 1.83
CA PHE A 265 24.55 0.58 2.18
C PHE A 265 23.90 1.72 1.40
N ILE A 266 22.90 1.39 0.59
CA ILE A 266 22.20 2.35 -0.28
C ILE A 266 20.81 2.60 0.31
N VAL A 267 20.58 3.81 0.79
CA VAL A 267 19.26 4.29 1.22
C VAL A 267 18.66 5.10 0.09
N ALA A 268 17.56 4.63 -0.48
CA ALA A 268 16.97 5.25 -1.64
C ALA A 268 15.47 5.50 -1.48
N GLY A 269 14.96 6.55 -2.14
CA GLY A 269 13.53 6.87 -2.15
C GLY A 269 13.24 8.36 -2.26
N ARG A 270 11.99 8.71 -2.06
CA ARG A 270 11.53 10.10 -2.07
C ARG A 270 11.35 10.65 -0.65
N GLY A 271 11.24 11.97 -0.53
CA GLY A 271 10.97 12.63 0.75
C GLY A 271 12.09 12.47 1.77
N MET A 272 13.34 12.47 1.31
CA MET A 272 14.52 12.27 2.13
C MET A 272 14.69 13.45 3.11
N PRO A 273 14.66 13.23 4.45
CA PRO A 273 14.81 14.32 5.41
C PRO A 273 16.25 14.84 5.44
N SER A 274 16.40 16.11 5.87
CA SER A 274 17.69 16.81 5.83
C SER A 274 18.80 16.10 6.62
N ASN A 275 18.47 15.49 7.74
CA ASN A 275 19.43 14.73 8.55
C ASN A 275 19.97 13.48 7.84
N LEU A 276 19.17 12.83 6.99
CA LEU A 276 19.66 11.73 6.15
C LEU A 276 20.45 12.24 4.95
N LYS A 277 20.03 13.36 4.32
CA LYS A 277 20.78 13.96 3.20
C LYS A 277 22.18 14.39 3.60
N GLN A 278 22.34 14.86 4.83
CA GLN A 278 23.60 15.34 5.37
C GLN A 278 24.42 14.23 6.06
N LEU A 279 23.93 12.98 6.01
CA LEU A 279 24.62 11.87 6.64
C LEU A 279 25.98 11.61 5.97
N ASN A 280 27.04 11.75 6.75
CA ASN A 280 28.39 11.39 6.33
C ASN A 280 28.87 10.18 7.15
N LYS A 281 28.56 8.97 6.64
CA LYS A 281 28.96 7.71 7.27
C LYS A 281 29.67 6.84 6.21
N PRO A 282 30.80 6.20 6.54
CA PRO A 282 31.57 5.40 5.58
C PRO A 282 30.69 4.34 4.88
N ASN A 283 30.85 4.26 3.56
CA ASN A 283 30.14 3.31 2.70
C ASN A 283 28.61 3.40 2.74
N VAL A 284 28.04 4.52 3.18
CA VAL A 284 26.58 4.81 3.12
C VAL A 284 26.32 5.79 1.98
N VAL A 285 25.38 5.45 1.11
CA VAL A 285 24.99 6.28 -0.04
C VAL A 285 23.51 6.59 0.04
N ILE A 286 23.18 7.89 -0.03
CA ILE A 286 21.80 8.38 -0.04
C ILE A 286 21.39 8.77 -1.47
N ILE A 287 20.30 8.19 -1.97
CA ILE A 287 19.77 8.49 -3.32
C ILE A 287 18.35 9.00 -3.19
N GLU A 288 18.16 10.30 -3.38
CA GLU A 288 16.83 10.90 -3.41
C GLU A 288 16.20 10.80 -4.80
N ASN A 289 14.90 10.55 -4.83
CA ASN A 289 14.08 10.57 -6.07
C ASN A 289 14.58 9.64 -7.17
N VAL A 290 14.68 8.34 -6.85
CA VAL A 290 15.00 7.31 -7.87
C VAL A 290 14.01 7.39 -9.03
N THR A 291 14.51 7.70 -10.22
CA THR A 291 13.69 7.88 -11.43
C THR A 291 13.19 6.56 -12.01
N ASN A 292 13.96 5.48 -11.85
CA ASN A 292 13.60 4.15 -12.33
C ASN A 292 13.81 3.11 -11.22
N GLY A 293 12.73 2.80 -10.49
CA GLY A 293 12.76 1.82 -9.40
C GLY A 293 13.13 0.41 -9.88
N LYS A 294 12.67 0.01 -11.08
CA LYS A 294 12.99 -1.29 -11.67
C LYS A 294 14.51 -1.46 -11.86
N LEU A 295 15.14 -0.48 -12.48
CA LEU A 295 16.59 -0.46 -12.68
C LEU A 295 17.33 -0.47 -11.34
N PHE A 296 16.83 0.30 -10.37
CA PHE A 296 17.39 0.35 -9.03
C PHE A 296 17.40 -1.03 -8.36
N TYR A 297 16.27 -1.75 -8.36
CA TYR A 297 16.21 -3.10 -7.82
C TYR A 297 17.20 -4.03 -8.53
N GLN A 298 17.26 -3.97 -9.86
CA GLN A 298 18.10 -4.88 -10.64
C GLN A 298 19.62 -4.66 -10.40
N GLN A 299 20.04 -3.42 -10.18
CA GLN A 299 21.45 -3.07 -9.97
C GLN A 299 22.00 -3.42 -8.58
N HIS A 300 21.13 -3.62 -7.56
CA HIS A 300 21.58 -3.84 -6.19
C HIS A 300 21.35 -5.29 -5.74
N GLN A 301 22.20 -5.76 -4.81
CA GLN A 301 22.32 -7.20 -4.52
C GLN A 301 21.35 -7.67 -3.44
N LEU A 302 21.41 -7.10 -2.24
CA LEU A 302 20.72 -7.57 -1.04
C LEU A 302 19.76 -6.50 -0.51
N MET A 303 18.49 -6.87 -0.34
CA MET A 303 17.50 -5.98 0.23
C MET A 303 17.39 -6.17 1.75
N VAL A 304 17.30 -5.04 2.48
CA VAL A 304 16.98 -5.06 3.91
C VAL A 304 15.70 -4.30 4.18
N VAL A 305 14.88 -4.81 5.13
CA VAL A 305 13.63 -4.16 5.56
C VAL A 305 13.56 -4.16 7.09
N PRO A 306 14.35 -3.30 7.76
CA PRO A 306 14.50 -3.30 9.22
C PRO A 306 13.42 -2.47 9.92
N LEU A 307 12.15 -2.64 9.56
CA LEU A 307 11.02 -1.92 10.16
C LEU A 307 10.75 -2.39 11.59
N LEU A 308 10.60 -1.44 12.51
CA LEU A 308 10.28 -1.70 13.91
C LEU A 308 8.83 -1.35 14.24
N SER A 309 8.18 -0.61 13.37
CA SER A 309 6.81 -0.13 13.55
C SER A 309 6.08 -0.02 12.22
N GLY A 310 4.77 0.23 12.29
CA GLY A 310 3.91 0.38 11.13
C GLY A 310 2.88 -0.75 11.00
N SER A 311 2.00 -0.67 10.01
CA SER A 311 0.97 -1.66 9.70
C SER A 311 0.77 -1.79 8.20
N GLY A 312 0.02 -2.79 7.77
CA GLY A 312 -0.33 -3.04 6.39
C GLY A 312 0.71 -3.85 5.61
N LEU A 313 0.32 -4.33 4.44
CA LEU A 313 1.13 -5.16 3.57
C LEU A 313 2.36 -4.39 3.04
N ARG A 314 3.53 -4.99 3.15
CA ARG A 314 4.79 -4.39 2.67
C ARG A 314 5.04 -4.74 1.21
N ILE A 315 4.34 -4.04 0.31
CA ILE A 315 4.45 -4.26 -1.15
C ILE A 315 5.92 -4.27 -1.61
N LYS A 316 6.78 -3.43 -1.02
CA LYS A 316 8.23 -3.41 -1.34
C LYS A 316 8.94 -4.76 -1.18
N ILE A 317 8.50 -5.61 -0.21
CA ILE A 317 9.05 -6.96 -0.07
C ILE A 317 8.59 -7.85 -1.22
N ILE A 318 7.31 -7.78 -1.56
CA ILE A 318 6.75 -8.55 -2.70
C ILE A 318 7.43 -8.13 -4.00
N GLU A 319 7.64 -6.84 -4.22
CA GLU A 319 8.43 -6.33 -5.36
C GLU A 319 9.87 -6.85 -5.32
N GLY A 320 10.54 -6.78 -4.17
CA GLY A 320 11.88 -7.32 -3.99
C GLY A 320 11.96 -8.81 -4.32
N MET A 321 10.98 -9.60 -3.85
CA MET A 321 10.85 -11.02 -4.19
C MET A 321 10.65 -11.22 -5.69
N ALA A 322 9.77 -10.44 -6.33
CA ALA A 322 9.51 -10.51 -7.76
C ALA A 322 10.74 -10.13 -8.61
N TYR A 323 11.58 -9.20 -8.11
CA TYR A 323 12.88 -8.88 -8.72
C TYR A 323 14.00 -9.89 -8.38
N GLY A 324 13.69 -11.00 -7.71
CA GLY A 324 14.66 -12.00 -7.33
C GLY A 324 15.71 -11.48 -6.34
N LYS A 325 15.32 -10.71 -5.35
CA LYS A 325 16.23 -10.25 -4.30
C LYS A 325 16.20 -11.18 -3.11
N ALA A 326 17.39 -11.49 -2.57
CA ALA A 326 17.49 -12.01 -1.22
C ALA A 326 17.12 -10.88 -0.25
N ILE A 327 16.32 -11.18 0.77
CA ILE A 327 15.75 -10.18 1.67
C ILE A 327 16.01 -10.58 3.12
N VAL A 328 16.52 -9.64 3.93
CA VAL A 328 16.55 -9.73 5.39
C VAL A 328 15.54 -8.71 5.93
N SER A 329 14.60 -9.17 6.73
CA SER A 329 13.56 -8.32 7.31
C SER A 329 13.39 -8.59 8.79
N THR A 330 12.81 -7.65 9.52
CA THR A 330 12.20 -7.93 10.82
C THR A 330 10.84 -8.61 10.63
N SER A 331 10.31 -9.24 11.66
CA SER A 331 8.95 -9.79 11.67
C SER A 331 7.90 -8.69 11.40
N VAL A 332 8.10 -7.49 11.97
CA VAL A 332 7.27 -6.31 11.69
C VAL A 332 7.40 -5.88 10.23
N GLY A 333 8.60 -5.95 9.65
CA GLY A 333 8.83 -5.63 8.26
C GLY A 333 8.13 -6.58 7.29
N ALA A 334 7.98 -7.85 7.65
CA ALA A 334 7.34 -8.89 6.84
C ALA A 334 5.87 -9.15 7.21
N GLU A 335 5.25 -8.29 8.04
CA GLU A 335 3.85 -8.43 8.44
C GLU A 335 2.91 -8.50 7.24
N GLY A 336 1.98 -9.46 7.26
CA GLY A 336 0.99 -9.67 6.19
C GLY A 336 1.51 -10.44 4.97
N ILE A 337 2.78 -10.84 4.95
CA ILE A 337 3.35 -11.66 3.88
C ILE A 337 3.38 -13.12 4.35
N HIS A 338 2.81 -14.02 3.55
CA HIS A 338 2.92 -15.45 3.79
C HIS A 338 4.29 -15.93 3.31
N TYR A 339 5.24 -16.04 4.22
CA TYR A 339 6.61 -16.45 3.93
C TYR A 339 7.00 -17.71 4.72
N THR A 340 8.09 -18.36 4.28
CA THR A 340 8.80 -19.38 5.05
C THR A 340 10.19 -18.83 5.39
N ASN A 341 10.45 -18.63 6.70
CA ASN A 341 11.73 -18.08 7.15
C ASN A 341 12.90 -19.00 6.76
N ASN A 342 14.02 -18.41 6.36
CA ASN A 342 15.22 -19.05 5.84
C ASN A 342 15.03 -19.82 4.51
N GLU A 343 13.85 -19.74 3.88
CA GLU A 343 13.60 -20.33 2.56
C GLU A 343 13.42 -19.26 1.50
N ASN A 344 12.49 -18.31 1.69
CA ASN A 344 12.19 -17.24 0.72
C ASN A 344 12.42 -15.82 1.25
N ILE A 345 12.67 -15.69 2.54
CA ILE A 345 13.07 -14.47 3.25
C ILE A 345 13.82 -14.88 4.52
N ILE A 346 14.71 -14.03 5.01
CA ILE A 346 15.31 -14.20 6.35
C ILE A 346 14.67 -13.20 7.29
N ILE A 347 14.17 -13.70 8.44
CA ILE A 347 13.62 -12.87 9.51
C ILE A 347 14.63 -12.80 10.67
N ALA A 348 14.93 -11.55 11.07
CA ALA A 348 15.82 -11.25 12.18
C ALA A 348 15.32 -10.01 12.94
N ASP A 349 14.97 -10.17 14.21
CA ASP A 349 14.35 -9.10 15.02
C ASP A 349 15.35 -8.38 15.93
N THR A 350 16.53 -8.93 16.12
CA THR A 350 17.59 -8.28 16.92
C THR A 350 18.70 -7.74 16.04
N ALA A 351 19.34 -6.65 16.45
CA ALA A 351 20.43 -6.04 15.68
C ALA A 351 21.60 -7.00 15.42
N ASN A 352 21.93 -7.84 16.41
CA ASN A 352 22.99 -8.81 16.28
C ASN A 352 22.66 -9.90 15.25
N ASP A 353 21.46 -10.47 15.30
CA ASP A 353 21.03 -11.49 14.33
C ASP A 353 20.88 -10.87 12.94
N PHE A 354 20.26 -9.70 12.85
CA PHE A 354 20.08 -8.98 11.58
C PHE A 354 21.44 -8.74 10.87
N SER A 355 22.42 -8.22 11.62
CA SER A 355 23.79 -8.00 11.10
C SER A 355 24.44 -9.31 10.66
N LYS A 356 24.34 -10.36 11.49
CA LYS A 356 24.88 -11.69 11.19
C LYS A 356 24.30 -12.25 9.88
N ARG A 357 22.98 -12.15 9.70
CA ARG A 357 22.30 -12.63 8.48
C ARG A 357 22.69 -11.86 7.23
N VAL A 358 22.82 -10.53 7.32
CA VAL A 358 23.31 -9.70 6.22
C VAL A 358 24.74 -10.09 5.84
N ILE A 359 25.64 -10.25 6.82
CA ILE A 359 27.03 -10.68 6.59
C ILE A 359 27.08 -12.08 5.94
N GLU A 360 26.27 -13.01 6.45
CA GLU A 360 26.15 -14.36 5.90
C GLU A 360 25.78 -14.34 4.42
N LEU A 361 24.74 -13.57 4.06
CA LEU A 361 24.29 -13.47 2.67
C LEU A 361 25.29 -12.76 1.76
N LEU A 362 26.02 -11.77 2.24
CA LEU A 362 27.05 -11.11 1.46
C LEU A 362 28.24 -12.05 1.14
N LYS A 363 28.54 -13.00 2.04
CA LYS A 363 29.66 -13.95 1.91
C LYS A 363 29.29 -15.31 1.30
N ASN A 364 27.99 -15.66 1.33
CA ASN A 364 27.51 -16.98 0.87
C ASN A 364 26.59 -16.83 -0.35
N LYS A 365 27.23 -16.78 -1.52
CA LYS A 365 26.53 -16.65 -2.80
C LYS A 365 25.54 -17.80 -3.07
N PRO A 366 25.83 -19.09 -2.83
CA PRO A 366 24.86 -20.17 -3.00
C PRO A 366 23.60 -20.00 -2.15
N LEU A 367 23.72 -19.60 -0.87
CA LEU A 367 22.57 -19.34 0.00
C LEU A 367 21.74 -18.17 -0.53
N GLN A 368 22.41 -17.09 -0.97
CA GLN A 368 21.75 -15.94 -1.54
C GLN A 368 20.95 -16.32 -2.80
N GLU A 369 21.53 -17.08 -3.73
CA GLU A 369 20.89 -17.53 -4.96
C GLU A 369 19.69 -18.46 -4.66
N SER A 370 19.79 -19.35 -3.69
CA SER A 370 18.69 -20.20 -3.24
C SER A 370 17.50 -19.37 -2.74
N LEU A 371 17.77 -18.40 -1.86
CA LEU A 371 16.73 -17.48 -1.36
C LEU A 371 16.08 -16.67 -2.49
N GLN A 372 16.87 -16.20 -3.45
CA GLN A 372 16.37 -15.44 -4.60
C GLN A 372 15.40 -16.25 -5.45
N ILE A 373 15.73 -17.51 -5.73
CA ILE A 373 14.87 -18.42 -6.50
C ILE A 373 13.56 -18.64 -5.75
N LYS A 374 13.63 -19.00 -4.48
CA LYS A 374 12.44 -19.28 -3.65
C LYS A 374 11.58 -18.04 -3.40
N ALA A 375 12.18 -16.87 -3.23
CA ALA A 375 11.46 -15.59 -3.16
C ALA A 375 10.69 -15.29 -4.44
N THR A 376 11.33 -15.51 -5.60
CA THR A 376 10.72 -15.32 -6.91
C THR A 376 9.55 -16.28 -7.13
N GLU A 377 9.74 -17.58 -6.83
CA GLU A 377 8.69 -18.58 -6.91
C GLU A 377 7.48 -18.20 -6.04
N LEU A 378 7.72 -17.73 -4.82
CA LEU A 378 6.65 -17.27 -3.93
C LEU A 378 5.90 -16.07 -4.53
N ALA A 379 6.64 -15.06 -5.04
CA ALA A 379 6.04 -13.88 -5.65
C ALA A 379 5.13 -14.24 -6.83
N TYR A 380 5.59 -15.08 -7.74
CA TYR A 380 4.83 -15.48 -8.92
C TYR A 380 3.64 -16.42 -8.62
N ASN A 381 3.75 -17.23 -7.58
CA ASN A 381 2.70 -18.17 -7.24
C ASN A 381 1.59 -17.56 -6.37
N LYS A 382 1.95 -16.64 -5.46
CA LYS A 382 1.02 -16.12 -4.44
C LYS A 382 0.69 -14.63 -4.57
N PHE A 383 1.54 -13.86 -5.26
CA PHE A 383 1.39 -12.41 -5.33
C PHE A 383 1.21 -11.89 -6.76
N ASP A 384 1.04 -12.78 -7.74
CA ASP A 384 0.67 -12.38 -9.10
C ASP A 384 -0.71 -11.71 -9.07
N ASN A 385 -0.73 -10.42 -9.40
CA ASN A 385 -1.91 -9.59 -9.32
C ASN A 385 -3.08 -10.12 -10.18
N VAL A 386 -2.79 -10.67 -11.35
CA VAL A 386 -3.84 -11.21 -12.23
C VAL A 386 -4.52 -12.42 -11.58
N LYS A 387 -3.74 -13.32 -10.96
CA LYS A 387 -4.28 -14.48 -10.24
C LYS A 387 -5.02 -14.07 -8.98
N VAL A 388 -4.45 -13.16 -8.18
CA VAL A 388 -5.09 -12.65 -6.97
C VAL A 388 -6.45 -12.02 -7.27
N VAL A 389 -6.53 -11.23 -8.34
CA VAL A 389 -7.79 -10.59 -8.74
C VAL A 389 -8.75 -11.59 -9.38
N ALA A 390 -8.26 -12.64 -10.06
CA ALA A 390 -9.12 -13.72 -10.56
C ALA A 390 -9.90 -14.40 -9.43
N GLU A 391 -9.23 -14.70 -8.31
CA GLU A 391 -9.88 -15.26 -7.12
C GLU A 391 -10.95 -14.30 -6.55
N LEU A 392 -10.67 -12.99 -6.52
CA LEU A 392 -11.65 -12.00 -6.09
C LEU A 392 -12.84 -11.90 -7.04
N VAL A 393 -12.63 -11.99 -8.35
CA VAL A 393 -13.70 -12.00 -9.36
C VAL A 393 -14.58 -13.23 -9.19
N ASN A 394 -14.00 -14.39 -8.91
CA ASN A 394 -14.75 -15.62 -8.61
C ASN A 394 -15.62 -15.43 -7.35
N TYR A 395 -15.05 -14.88 -6.27
CA TYR A 395 -15.81 -14.56 -5.06
C TYR A 395 -16.98 -13.58 -5.35
N TYR A 396 -16.77 -12.58 -6.21
CA TYR A 396 -17.84 -11.67 -6.60
C TYR A 396 -18.94 -12.36 -7.41
N ASN A 397 -18.58 -13.24 -8.33
CA ASN A 397 -19.56 -14.03 -9.08
C ASN A 397 -20.38 -14.96 -8.17
N GLU A 398 -19.75 -15.60 -7.19
CA GLU A 398 -20.44 -16.40 -6.17
C GLU A 398 -21.43 -15.54 -5.38
N MET A 399 -21.02 -14.36 -4.92
CA MET A 399 -21.88 -13.43 -4.16
C MET A 399 -23.08 -12.92 -4.97
N LEU A 400 -22.97 -12.83 -6.29
CA LEU A 400 -24.06 -12.38 -7.17
C LEU A 400 -25.06 -13.50 -7.49
N ASN A 401 -24.65 -14.76 -7.38
CA ASN A 401 -25.48 -15.94 -7.67
C ASN A 401 -26.27 -16.44 -6.44
N VAL A 402 -26.08 -15.83 -5.28
CA VAL A 402 -26.81 -16.07 -4.03
C VAL A 402 -27.91 -15.00 -3.86
#